data_45ad7f8ad186be2a590d63384c3744d3
#
_entry.id   45ad7f8ad186be2a590d63384c3744d3
#
_cell.length_a   1.000
_cell.length_b   1.000
_cell.length_c   1.000
_cell.angle_alpha   90.00
_cell.angle_beta   90.00
_cell.angle_gamma   90.00
#
_symmetry.space_group_name_H-M   'P 1'
#
loop_
_entity.id
_entity.type
_entity.pdbx_description
1 polymer ?
#
loop_
_entity_poly.entity_id
_entity_poly.type
_entity_poly.pdbx_seq_one_letter_code
_entity_poly.pdbx_strand_id
1 'polypeptide(L)'
;MYKKIPTYKKGEWSYTEFETQEEFARYLTTLFKEPGQYGFDEVALLFNEEANRFNKNGFYCDKPFRSKDYIKYWNDQKEKCREGVIYYGEKNTWYITRDYYMWLNFLPIFDKEEKKYGFAKVRDAQYHMALYEALAEIHHKHAAILKKRQIASSYFHM
;
A
#
# COMPACT_ATOMS: atom_id res chain seq x y z
N MET A 1 15.62 -7.11 15.70
CA MET A 1 14.29 -6.73 15.13
C MET A 1 14.27 -7.01 13.65
N TYR A 2 13.28 -7.76 13.20
CA TYR A 2 13.16 -8.14 11.79
C TYR A 2 12.58 -7.01 10.95
N LYS A 3 11.49 -6.38 11.39
CA LYS A 3 10.78 -5.37 10.62
C LYS A 3 10.09 -4.34 11.51
N LYS A 4 10.09 -3.10 11.06
CA LYS A 4 9.42 -1.98 11.72
C LYS A 4 8.57 -1.25 10.68
N ILE A 5 7.26 -1.28 10.85
CA ILE A 5 6.31 -0.83 9.82
C ILE A 5 5.55 0.41 10.30
N PRO A 6 5.56 1.51 9.51
CA PRO A 6 4.71 2.67 9.79
C PRO A 6 3.26 2.26 9.96
N THR A 7 2.62 2.73 11.02
CA THR A 7 1.28 2.30 11.43
C THR A 7 0.40 3.51 11.71
N TYR A 8 -0.75 3.57 11.03
CA TYR A 8 -1.79 4.56 11.26
C TYR A 8 -2.89 3.98 12.15
N LYS A 9 -3.19 4.65 13.25
CA LYS A 9 -4.26 4.26 14.18
C LYS A 9 -4.92 5.48 14.80
N LYS A 10 -6.22 5.62 14.62
CA LYS A 10 -7.03 6.69 15.23
C LYS A 10 -6.46 8.10 15.01
N GLY A 11 -6.03 8.41 13.81
CA GLY A 11 -5.46 9.72 13.45
C GLY A 11 -3.99 9.92 13.81
N GLU A 12 -3.35 8.93 14.42
CA GLU A 12 -1.95 9.02 14.86
C GLU A 12 -1.05 8.05 14.10
N TRP A 13 0.18 8.49 13.85
CA TRP A 13 1.23 7.66 13.26
C TRP A 13 2.14 7.11 14.33
N SER A 14 2.43 5.82 14.24
CA SER A 14 3.33 5.09 15.10
C SER A 14 4.05 4.02 14.30
N TYR A 15 4.65 3.04 14.97
CA TYR A 15 5.29 1.90 14.33
C TYR A 15 4.83 0.60 14.98
N THR A 16 4.70 -0.44 14.16
CA THR A 16 4.53 -1.82 14.61
C THR A 16 5.84 -2.57 14.35
N GLU A 17 6.38 -3.17 15.39
CA GLU A 17 7.64 -3.89 15.35
C GLU A 17 7.41 -5.39 15.35
N PHE A 18 8.16 -6.10 14.49
CA PHE A 18 8.17 -7.56 14.42
C PHE A 18 9.60 -8.03 14.68
N GLU A 19 9.78 -8.86 15.71
CA GLU A 19 11.12 -9.33 16.11
C GLU A 19 11.65 -10.38 15.16
N THR A 20 10.79 -11.23 14.61
CA THR A 20 11.16 -12.32 13.72
C THR A 20 10.35 -12.34 12.44
N GLN A 21 10.89 -13.00 11.41
CA GLN A 21 10.21 -13.25 10.15
C GLN A 21 8.92 -14.07 10.36
N GLU A 22 8.96 -15.04 11.24
CA GLU A 22 7.82 -15.90 11.57
C GLU A 22 6.69 -15.13 12.22
N GLU A 23 7.02 -14.17 13.08
CA GLU A 23 6.02 -13.28 13.70
C GLU A 23 5.31 -12.44 12.65
N PHE A 24 6.05 -11.85 11.73
CA PHE A 24 5.47 -11.07 10.62
C PHE A 24 4.64 -11.94 9.68
N ALA A 25 5.11 -13.14 9.34
CA ALA A 25 4.36 -14.08 8.50
C ALA A 25 3.02 -14.49 9.16
N ARG A 26 3.02 -14.76 10.45
CA ARG A 26 1.78 -15.06 11.21
C ARG A 26 0.83 -13.87 11.20
N TYR A 27 1.34 -12.67 11.39
CA TYR A 27 0.54 -11.46 11.31
C TYR A 27 -0.13 -11.32 9.94
N LEU A 28 0.60 -11.45 8.84
CA LEU A 28 0.04 -11.40 7.49
C LEU A 28 -1.07 -12.44 7.28
N THR A 29 -0.88 -13.65 7.79
CA THR A 29 -1.88 -14.72 7.70
C THR A 29 -3.22 -14.33 8.33
N THR A 30 -3.22 -13.52 9.40
CA THR A 30 -4.45 -13.05 10.05
C THR A 30 -5.22 -12.03 9.23
N LEU A 31 -4.60 -11.40 8.24
CA LEU A 31 -5.22 -10.34 7.42
C LEU A 31 -6.01 -10.88 6.23
N PHE A 32 -5.79 -12.15 5.83
CA PHE A 32 -6.44 -12.71 4.65
C PHE A 32 -7.94 -12.89 4.86
N LYS A 33 -8.70 -12.43 3.86
CA LYS A 33 -10.14 -12.65 3.72
C LYS A 33 -10.42 -13.05 2.27
N GLU A 34 -11.60 -13.53 2.00
CA GLU A 34 -12.02 -13.75 0.61
C GLU A 34 -12.06 -12.41 -0.16
N PRO A 35 -11.64 -12.39 -1.42
CA PRO A 35 -11.78 -11.19 -2.25
C PRO A 35 -13.23 -10.68 -2.25
N GLY A 36 -13.42 -9.39 -2.03
CA GLY A 36 -14.73 -8.76 -1.85
C GLY A 36 -15.18 -8.65 -0.38
N GLN A 37 -14.45 -9.25 0.56
CA GLN A 37 -14.80 -9.23 1.98
C GLN A 37 -13.83 -8.42 2.85
N TYR A 38 -12.91 -7.67 2.24
CA TYR A 38 -11.97 -6.85 3.00
C TYR A 38 -12.60 -5.66 3.71
N GLY A 39 -13.79 -5.24 3.30
CA GLY A 39 -14.59 -4.25 4.01
C GLY A 39 -13.88 -2.92 4.22
N PHE A 40 -13.33 -2.34 3.15
CA PHE A 40 -12.66 -1.04 3.21
C PHE A 40 -13.61 0.01 3.79
N ASP A 41 -13.12 0.76 4.76
CA ASP A 41 -13.82 1.86 5.42
C ASP A 41 -13.18 3.22 5.08
N GLU A 42 -13.51 4.26 5.84
CA GLU A 42 -12.98 5.61 5.63
C GLU A 42 -11.44 5.68 5.66
N VAL A 43 -10.78 4.79 6.40
CA VAL A 43 -9.32 4.72 6.47
C VAL A 43 -8.72 4.32 5.11
N ALA A 44 -9.46 3.59 4.29
CA ALA A 44 -9.01 3.22 2.95
C ALA A 44 -8.74 4.42 2.03
N LEU A 45 -9.34 5.56 2.31
CA LEU A 45 -9.06 6.81 1.58
C LEU A 45 -7.60 7.27 1.75
N LEU A 46 -6.96 6.87 2.85
CA LEU A 46 -5.56 7.19 3.12
C LEU A 46 -4.57 6.32 2.36
N PHE A 47 -5.01 5.17 1.81
CA PHE A 47 -4.11 4.25 1.10
C PHE A 47 -3.47 4.91 -0.12
N ASN A 48 -4.16 5.85 -0.77
CA ASN A 48 -3.67 6.61 -1.90
C ASN A 48 -3.73 8.13 -1.66
N GLU A 49 -3.53 8.56 -0.44
CA GLU A 49 -3.58 9.98 -0.03
C GLU A 49 -2.58 10.83 -0.82
N GLU A 50 -1.37 10.32 -1.05
CA GLU A 50 -0.34 11.05 -1.78
C GLU A 50 -0.71 11.26 -3.25
N ALA A 51 -1.27 10.24 -3.90
CA ALA A 51 -1.79 10.35 -5.27
C ALA A 51 -2.91 11.38 -5.37
N ASN A 52 -3.83 11.39 -4.41
CA ASN A 52 -4.92 12.37 -4.37
C ASN A 52 -4.40 13.79 -4.16
N ARG A 53 -3.38 13.97 -3.31
CA ARG A 53 -2.72 15.26 -3.12
C ARG A 53 -2.06 15.75 -4.40
N PHE A 54 -1.36 14.88 -5.10
CA PHE A 54 -0.76 15.21 -6.40
C PHE A 54 -1.82 15.60 -7.44
N ASN A 55 -2.92 14.85 -7.53
CA ASN A 55 -4.02 15.16 -8.44
C ASN A 55 -4.64 16.54 -8.16
N LYS A 56 -4.75 16.91 -6.89
CA LYS A 56 -5.32 18.19 -6.47
C LYS A 56 -4.37 19.36 -6.70
N ASN A 57 -3.09 19.19 -6.37
CA ASN A 57 -2.14 20.29 -6.26
C ASN A 57 -1.09 20.32 -7.40
N GLY A 58 -0.91 19.22 -8.15
CA GLY A 58 0.15 19.09 -9.14
C GLY A 58 1.54 18.78 -8.56
N PHE A 59 1.65 18.58 -7.25
CA PHE A 59 2.87 18.20 -6.53
C PHE A 59 2.54 17.40 -5.28
N TYR A 60 3.52 16.62 -4.80
CA TYR A 60 3.36 15.78 -3.59
C TYR A 60 3.61 16.55 -2.29
N CYS A 61 4.65 17.38 -2.27
CA CYS A 61 5.11 18.05 -1.05
C CYS A 61 5.03 19.57 -1.23
N ASP A 62 4.35 20.24 -0.31
CA ASP A 62 4.17 21.70 -0.28
C ASP A 62 5.27 22.44 0.49
N LYS A 63 6.25 21.72 1.03
CA LYS A 63 7.34 22.31 1.80
C LYS A 63 8.43 22.87 0.90
N PRO A 64 9.15 23.91 1.33
CA PRO A 64 10.25 24.49 0.56
C PRO A 64 11.29 23.43 0.19
N PHE A 65 11.72 23.44 -1.06
CA PHE A 65 12.72 22.51 -1.57
C PHE A 65 13.98 22.48 -0.69
N ARG A 66 14.43 21.30 -0.32
CA ARG A 66 15.56 21.04 0.58
C ARG A 66 15.42 21.55 2.02
N SER A 67 14.23 22.01 2.44
CA SER A 67 13.99 22.27 3.86
C SER A 67 14.00 20.98 4.67
N LYS A 68 14.15 21.10 5.99
CA LYS A 68 14.08 19.93 6.90
C LYS A 68 12.76 19.16 6.75
N ASP A 69 11.65 19.90 6.63
CA ASP A 69 10.32 19.30 6.47
C ASP A 69 10.14 18.63 5.13
N TYR A 70 10.73 19.19 4.06
CA TYR A 70 10.76 18.55 2.73
C TYR A 70 11.52 17.22 2.76
N ILE A 71 12.70 17.22 3.37
CA ILE A 71 13.53 16.02 3.50
C ILE A 71 12.82 14.97 4.36
N LYS A 72 12.22 15.40 5.47
CA LYS A 72 11.44 14.51 6.34
C LYS A 72 10.28 13.86 5.59
N TYR A 73 9.51 14.65 4.84
CA TYR A 73 8.40 14.14 4.04
C TYR A 73 8.85 13.01 3.11
N TRP A 74 9.90 13.25 2.32
CA TRP A 74 10.38 12.25 1.37
C TRP A 74 11.00 11.02 2.05
N ASN A 75 11.65 11.20 3.19
CA ASN A 75 12.16 10.07 3.96
C ASN A 75 11.02 9.22 4.51
N ASP A 76 9.94 9.83 4.99
CA ASP A 76 8.74 9.12 5.44
C ASP A 76 8.09 8.34 4.28
N GLN A 77 8.01 8.92 3.09
CA GLN A 77 7.47 8.24 1.91
C GLN A 77 8.36 7.09 1.43
N LYS A 78 9.68 7.27 1.43
CA LYS A 78 10.63 6.19 1.12
C LYS A 78 10.50 5.02 2.09
N GLU A 79 10.34 5.31 3.38
CA GLU A 79 10.12 4.29 4.40
C GLU A 79 8.84 3.49 4.13
N LYS A 80 7.74 4.17 3.83
CA LYS A 80 6.47 3.53 3.47
C LYS A 80 6.58 2.66 2.21
N CYS A 81 7.29 3.12 1.19
CA CYS A 81 7.55 2.33 -0.02
C CYS A 81 8.45 1.11 0.24
N ARG A 82 9.31 1.17 1.24
CA ARG A 82 10.22 0.08 1.60
C ARG A 82 9.62 -0.93 2.55
N GLU A 83 8.83 -0.49 3.51
CA GLU A 83 8.31 -1.34 4.59
C GLU A 83 6.82 -1.66 4.44
N GLY A 84 6.08 -0.91 3.61
CA GLY A 84 4.62 -0.94 3.60
C GLY A 84 4.04 -0.11 4.73
N VAL A 85 2.72 -0.16 4.89
CA VAL A 85 2.00 0.59 5.91
C VAL A 85 0.87 -0.26 6.50
N ILE A 86 0.71 -0.21 7.82
CA ILE A 86 -0.42 -0.82 8.51
C ILE A 86 -1.45 0.28 8.82
N TYR A 87 -2.70 0.03 8.45
CA TYR A 87 -3.81 0.93 8.76
C TYR A 87 -4.83 0.21 9.64
N TYR A 88 -5.18 0.84 10.76
CA TYR A 88 -6.25 0.37 11.66
C TYR A 88 -7.53 1.16 11.37
N GLY A 89 -8.56 0.47 10.88
CA GLY A 89 -9.92 0.98 10.76
C GLY A 89 -10.74 0.67 12.00
N GLU A 90 -12.04 0.94 11.95
CA GLU A 90 -12.95 0.66 13.08
C GLU A 90 -13.14 -0.83 13.34
N LYS A 91 -13.23 -1.63 12.29
CA LYS A 91 -13.52 -3.08 12.37
C LYS A 91 -12.41 -3.94 11.78
N ASN A 92 -11.59 -3.40 10.90
CA ASN A 92 -10.60 -4.14 10.13
C ASN A 92 -9.22 -3.49 10.25
N THR A 93 -8.20 -4.30 10.00
CA THR A 93 -6.82 -3.86 9.86
C THR A 93 -6.32 -4.27 8.49
N TRP A 94 -5.60 -3.36 7.81
CA TRP A 94 -5.01 -3.62 6.51
C TRP A 94 -3.52 -3.38 6.54
N TYR A 95 -2.78 -4.24 5.86
CA TYR A 95 -1.39 -4.00 5.53
C TYR A 95 -1.27 -3.72 4.05
N ILE A 96 -0.92 -2.49 3.70
CA ILE A 96 -0.60 -2.12 2.33
C ILE A 96 0.86 -2.46 2.10
N THR A 97 1.12 -3.44 1.24
CA THR A 97 2.48 -3.90 0.97
C THR A 97 3.32 -2.78 0.35
N ARG A 98 4.64 -2.89 0.47
CA ARG A 98 5.59 -1.90 -0.06
C ARG A 98 5.35 -1.56 -1.53
N ASP A 99 5.22 -2.56 -2.38
CA ASP A 99 5.06 -2.38 -3.83
C ASP A 99 3.67 -1.83 -4.15
N TYR A 100 2.65 -2.28 -3.43
CA TYR A 100 1.29 -1.79 -3.59
C TYR A 100 1.15 -0.33 -3.16
N TYR A 101 1.78 0.07 -2.05
CA TYR A 101 1.80 1.47 -1.62
C TYR A 101 2.47 2.38 -2.66
N MET A 102 3.62 1.98 -3.19
CA MET A 102 4.32 2.73 -4.23
C MET A 102 3.46 2.84 -5.49
N TRP A 103 2.83 1.75 -5.91
CA TRP A 103 1.97 1.72 -7.10
C TRP A 103 0.75 2.63 -6.96
N LEU A 104 0.07 2.60 -5.82
CA LEU A 104 -1.11 3.43 -5.55
C LEU A 104 -0.80 4.93 -5.53
N ASN A 105 0.40 5.31 -5.08
CA ASN A 105 0.71 6.71 -4.77
C ASN A 105 1.67 7.38 -5.75
N PHE A 106 2.58 6.63 -6.38
CA PHE A 106 3.69 7.21 -7.12
C PHE A 106 3.85 6.71 -8.55
N LEU A 107 3.09 5.70 -8.97
CA LEU A 107 3.17 5.14 -10.32
C LEU A 107 1.89 5.44 -11.10
N PRO A 108 1.86 6.54 -11.87
CA PRO A 108 0.71 6.84 -12.71
C PRO A 108 0.58 5.83 -13.85
N ILE A 109 -0.65 5.47 -14.17
CA ILE A 109 -1.00 4.61 -15.30
C ILE A 109 -1.76 5.41 -16.35
N PHE A 110 -1.58 5.05 -17.62
CA PHE A 110 -2.33 5.69 -18.70
C PHE A 110 -3.69 5.03 -18.86
N ASP A 111 -4.75 5.80 -18.66
CA ASP A 111 -6.11 5.37 -18.93
C ASP A 111 -6.43 5.60 -20.41
N LYS A 112 -6.66 4.49 -21.15
CA LYS A 112 -6.94 4.54 -22.58
C LYS A 112 -8.31 5.10 -22.91
N GLU A 113 -9.28 4.95 -22.00
CA GLU A 113 -10.64 5.44 -22.19
C GLU A 113 -10.71 6.96 -21.99
N GLU A 114 -10.13 7.43 -20.89
CA GLU A 114 -10.05 8.85 -20.59
C GLU A 114 -8.89 9.57 -21.28
N LYS A 115 -7.99 8.83 -21.93
CA LYS A 115 -6.79 9.33 -22.63
C LYS A 115 -5.91 10.25 -21.76
N LYS A 116 -5.79 9.92 -20.48
CA LYS A 116 -4.98 10.67 -19.53
C LYS A 116 -4.23 9.74 -18.57
N TYR A 117 -3.20 10.29 -17.93
CA TYR A 117 -2.53 9.61 -16.83
C TYR A 117 -3.32 9.80 -15.53
N GLY A 118 -3.39 8.77 -14.73
CA GLY A 118 -4.02 8.78 -13.42
C GLY A 118 -3.40 7.73 -12.52
N PHE A 119 -3.87 7.64 -11.30
CA PHE A 119 -3.41 6.65 -10.33
C PHE A 119 -4.44 5.53 -10.17
N ALA A 120 -3.96 4.35 -9.81
CA ALA A 120 -4.81 3.21 -9.54
C ALA A 120 -5.71 3.47 -8.32
N LYS A 121 -6.91 2.89 -8.37
CA LYS A 121 -7.82 2.85 -7.21
C LYS A 121 -7.59 1.56 -6.42
N VAL A 122 -7.79 1.64 -5.11
CA VAL A 122 -7.77 0.46 -4.25
C VAL A 122 -8.88 -0.50 -4.65
N ARG A 123 -8.53 -1.77 -4.85
CA ARG A 123 -9.47 -2.84 -5.20
C ARG A 123 -9.16 -4.10 -4.41
N ASP A 124 -10.20 -4.79 -3.96
CA ASP A 124 -10.09 -6.02 -3.18
C ASP A 124 -9.18 -7.08 -3.82
N ALA A 125 -9.40 -7.36 -5.10
CA ALA A 125 -8.63 -8.39 -5.80
C ALA A 125 -7.13 -8.06 -5.85
N GLN A 126 -6.78 -6.81 -6.09
CA GLN A 126 -5.39 -6.37 -6.12
C GLN A 126 -4.76 -6.38 -4.74
N TYR A 127 -5.50 -5.94 -3.72
CA TYR A 127 -5.07 -6.01 -2.34
C TYR A 127 -4.80 -7.47 -1.91
N HIS A 128 -5.72 -8.36 -2.24
CA HIS A 128 -5.56 -9.80 -1.96
C HIS A 128 -4.31 -10.39 -2.63
N MET A 129 -4.09 -10.07 -3.91
CA MET A 129 -2.88 -10.50 -4.63
C MET A 129 -1.61 -9.94 -3.98
N ALA A 130 -1.59 -8.68 -3.61
CA ALA A 130 -0.44 -8.05 -2.97
C ALA A 130 -0.09 -8.71 -1.62
N LEU A 131 -1.09 -9.04 -0.80
CA LEU A 131 -0.87 -9.79 0.44
C LEU A 131 -0.31 -11.19 0.18
N TYR A 132 -0.87 -11.89 -0.81
CA TYR A 132 -0.42 -13.23 -1.17
C TYR A 132 1.04 -13.23 -1.64
N GLU A 133 1.41 -12.27 -2.48
CA GLU A 133 2.79 -12.12 -2.94
C GLU A 133 3.75 -11.79 -1.79
N ALA A 134 3.36 -10.91 -0.89
CA ALA A 134 4.17 -10.58 0.29
C ALA A 134 4.41 -11.82 1.17
N LEU A 135 3.39 -12.65 1.37
CA LEU A 135 3.52 -13.88 2.15
C LEU A 135 4.40 -14.91 1.41
N ALA A 136 4.23 -15.06 0.10
CA ALA A 136 5.06 -15.95 -0.71
C ALA A 136 6.54 -15.54 -0.66
N GLU A 137 6.83 -14.24 -0.73
CA GLU A 137 8.19 -13.69 -0.63
C GLU A 137 8.84 -14.05 0.71
N ILE A 138 8.11 -13.88 1.82
CA ILE A 138 8.61 -14.24 3.16
C ILE A 138 9.02 -15.73 3.23
N HIS A 139 8.25 -16.59 2.59
CA HIS A 139 8.51 -18.02 2.55
C HIS A 139 9.47 -18.45 1.43
N HIS A 140 10.06 -17.51 0.70
CA HIS A 140 10.93 -17.75 -0.46
C HIS A 140 10.26 -18.65 -1.51
N LYS A 141 8.97 -18.43 -1.77
CA LYS A 141 8.15 -19.18 -2.73
C LYS A 141 7.69 -18.29 -3.87
N HIS A 142 7.46 -18.89 -5.02
CA HIS A 142 6.82 -18.19 -6.14
C HIS A 142 5.31 -18.14 -5.94
N ALA A 143 4.70 -17.02 -6.30
CA ALA A 143 3.25 -16.87 -6.33
C ALA A 143 2.72 -17.26 -7.72
N ALA A 144 1.65 -18.05 -7.76
CA ALA A 144 0.91 -18.36 -8.98
C ALA A 144 -0.50 -17.79 -8.88
N ILE A 145 -0.85 -16.90 -9.80
CA ILE A 145 -2.14 -16.19 -9.77
C ILE A 145 -2.96 -16.57 -11.00
N LEU A 146 -4.09 -17.23 -10.76
CA LEU A 146 -5.10 -17.49 -11.77
C LEU A 146 -6.20 -16.43 -11.67
N LYS A 147 -6.43 -15.71 -12.75
CA LYS A 147 -7.38 -14.59 -12.74
C LYS A 147 -8.33 -14.60 -13.93
N LYS A 148 -9.49 -14.03 -13.76
CA LYS A 148 -10.36 -13.65 -14.86
C LYS A 148 -9.74 -12.49 -15.66
N ARG A 149 -10.17 -12.35 -16.90
CA ARG A 149 -9.84 -11.21 -17.75
C ARG A 149 -10.29 -9.89 -17.07
N GLN A 150 -9.54 -8.81 -17.25
CA GLN A 150 -9.91 -7.45 -16.86
C GLN A 150 -10.00 -7.12 -15.36
N ILE A 151 -9.23 -7.79 -14.51
CA ILE A 151 -9.10 -7.40 -13.10
C ILE A 151 -7.96 -6.40 -12.83
N ALA A 152 -7.43 -5.78 -13.88
CA ALA A 152 -6.34 -4.78 -13.84
C ALA A 152 -5.02 -5.25 -13.21
N SER A 153 -4.82 -6.57 -13.01
CA SER A 153 -3.59 -7.10 -12.42
C SER A 153 -2.37 -6.92 -13.30
N SER A 154 -2.53 -6.84 -14.63
CA SER A 154 -1.41 -6.66 -15.55
C SER A 154 -0.67 -5.34 -15.34
N TYR A 155 -1.36 -4.32 -14.86
CA TYR A 155 -0.73 -3.05 -14.50
C TYR A 155 0.03 -3.12 -13.17
N PHE A 156 -0.41 -3.97 -12.27
CA PHE A 156 0.22 -4.15 -10.96
C PHE A 156 1.53 -4.95 -11.06
N HIS A 157 1.60 -5.91 -11.99
CA HIS A 157 2.75 -6.81 -12.15
C HIS A 157 3.75 -6.37 -13.25
N MET A 158 3.57 -5.20 -13.82
CA MET A 158 4.56 -4.62 -14.74
C MET A 158 5.69 -3.92 -13.99
#